data_d58f515cab3ad585e40dfcb7e114b1dc
#
_entry.id   d58f515cab3ad585e40dfcb7e114b1dc
#
_cell.length_a   1.000
_cell.length_b   1.000
_cell.length_c   1.000
_cell.angle_alpha   90.00
_cell.angle_beta   90.00
_cell.angle_gamma   90.00
#
_symmetry.space_group_name_H-M   'P 1'
#
loop_
_entity.id
_entity.type
_entity.pdbx_description
1 polymer ?
#
loop_
_entity_poly.entity_id
_entity_poly.type
_entity_poly.pdbx_seq_one_letter_code
_entity_poly.pdbx_strand_id
1 'polypeptide(L)' 'KTKLQISPLTKLTEQEQNIVSQILKSKTNKEIANDMFISVSTVKTHINNVYKKLGASTRDEIKQRFQ' A
#
# COMPACT_ATOMS: atom_id res chain seq x y z
N LYS A 1 -1.73 19.40 -0.56
CA LYS A 1 -1.89 18.76 -1.07
C LYS A 1 -1.35 17.73 -0.59
N THR A 2 -1.61 16.92 -0.29
CA THR A 2 -1.03 16.08 0.15
C THR A 2 -1.15 14.87 -0.34
N LYS A 3 -0.86 14.63 -1.44
CA LYS A 3 -0.90 13.51 -2.02
C LYS A 3 0.30 12.77 -1.65
N LEU A 4 0.36 11.45 -1.66
CA LEU A 4 1.53 10.66 -1.55
C LEU A 4 2.51 11.05 -2.61
N GLN A 5 3.76 11.18 -2.21
CA GLN A 5 4.79 11.51 -3.18
C GLN A 5 5.32 10.22 -3.75
N ILE A 6 4.69 9.73 -4.77
CA ILE A 6 5.12 8.49 -5.39
C ILE A 6 6.17 8.79 -6.44
N SER A 7 7.32 8.14 -6.30
CA SER A 7 8.38 8.32 -7.27
C SER A 7 7.91 7.92 -8.67
N PRO A 8 8.27 8.66 -9.70
CA PRO A 8 7.91 8.25 -11.06
C PRO A 8 8.39 6.87 -11.42
N LEU A 9 9.46 6.41 -10.78
CA LEU A 9 10.00 5.08 -11.05
C LEU A 9 9.19 3.98 -10.41
N THR A 10 8.37 4.31 -9.43
CA THR A 10 7.61 3.31 -8.72
C THR A 10 6.39 2.86 -9.50
N LYS A 11 5.70 3.78 -10.11
CA LYS A 11 4.53 3.45 -10.93
C LYS A 11 3.48 2.60 -10.24
N LEU A 12 3.10 2.99 -9.05
CA LEU A 12 2.02 2.30 -8.37
C LEU A 12 0.69 2.63 -9.05
N THR A 13 -0.15 1.62 -9.15
CA THR A 13 -1.50 1.85 -9.65
C THR A 13 -2.30 2.60 -8.60
N GLU A 14 -3.47 3.09 -9.00
CA GLU A 14 -4.33 3.81 -8.08
C GLU A 14 -4.72 2.95 -6.90
N GLN A 15 -5.04 1.67 -7.14
CA GLN A 15 -5.36 0.76 -6.08
C GLN A 15 -4.19 0.54 -5.15
N GLU A 16 -3.00 0.43 -5.72
CA GLU A 16 -1.80 0.23 -4.92
C GLU A 16 -1.51 1.46 -4.08
N GLN A 17 -1.75 2.64 -4.62
CA GLN A 17 -1.58 3.87 -3.84
C GLN A 17 -2.56 3.91 -2.67
N ASN A 18 -3.79 3.46 -2.89
CA ASN A 18 -4.76 3.38 -1.81
C ASN A 18 -4.31 2.40 -0.74
N ILE A 19 -3.76 1.27 -1.16
CA ILE A 19 -3.23 0.28 -0.20
C ILE A 19 -2.13 0.90 0.64
N VAL A 20 -1.20 1.61 0.02
CA VAL A 20 -0.13 2.26 0.75
C VAL A 20 -0.69 3.27 1.75
N SER A 21 -1.66 4.06 1.32
CA SER A 21 -2.29 5.02 2.20
C SER A 21 -2.88 4.36 3.44
N GLN A 22 -3.54 3.21 3.26
CA GLN A 22 -4.11 2.46 4.37
C GLN A 22 -3.03 1.90 5.29
N ILE A 23 -1.94 1.43 4.70
CA ILE A 23 -0.81 0.93 5.49
C ILE A 23 -0.24 2.06 6.36
N LEU A 24 -0.13 3.24 5.79
CA LEU A 24 0.40 4.38 6.54
C LEU A 24 -0.50 4.77 7.71
N LYS A 25 -1.78 4.42 7.63
CA LYS A 25 -2.71 4.64 8.73
C LYS A 25 -2.74 3.47 9.69
N SER A 26 -1.86 2.51 9.51
CA SER A 26 -1.72 1.33 10.37
C SER A 26 -2.96 0.45 10.39
N LYS A 27 -3.66 0.40 9.28
CA LYS A 27 -4.84 -0.46 9.19
C LYS A 27 -4.44 -1.90 8.94
N THR A 28 -5.22 -2.82 9.48
CA THR A 28 -4.98 -4.24 9.24
C THR A 28 -5.45 -4.63 7.85
N ASN A 29 -5.01 -5.79 7.38
CA ASN A 29 -5.46 -6.27 6.07
C ASN A 29 -6.98 -6.40 6.03
N LYS A 30 -7.58 -6.82 7.13
CA LYS A 30 -9.03 -6.96 7.18
C LYS A 30 -9.72 -5.61 7.06
N GLU A 31 -9.18 -4.61 7.73
CA GLU A 31 -9.74 -3.26 7.64
C GLU A 31 -9.60 -2.70 6.23
N ILE A 32 -8.46 -2.95 5.61
CA ILE A 32 -8.24 -2.50 4.25
C ILE A 32 -9.23 -3.18 3.30
N ALA A 33 -9.42 -4.49 3.48
CA ALA A 33 -10.36 -5.22 2.65
C ALA A 33 -11.76 -4.66 2.76
N ASN A 34 -12.18 -4.36 3.98
CA ASN A 34 -13.50 -3.77 4.20
C ASN A 34 -13.63 -2.41 3.55
N ASP A 35 -12.62 -1.58 3.69
CA ASP A 35 -12.66 -0.23 3.14
C ASP A 35 -12.68 -0.24 1.62
N MET A 36 -12.03 -1.20 1.01
CA MET A 36 -11.91 -1.25 -0.44
C MET A 36 -12.91 -2.20 -1.08
N PHE A 37 -13.73 -2.87 -0.25
CA PHE A 37 -14.74 -3.82 -0.74
C PHE A 37 -14.13 -4.96 -1.53
N ILE A 38 -13.02 -5.49 -1.04
CA ILE A 38 -12.34 -6.62 -1.67
C ILE A 38 -12.02 -7.63 -0.58
N SER A 39 -11.58 -8.82 -0.99
CA SER A 39 -11.23 -9.85 -0.02
C SER A 39 -9.86 -9.58 0.57
N VAL A 40 -9.60 -10.18 1.74
CA VAL A 40 -8.29 -10.10 2.37
C VAL A 40 -7.23 -10.70 1.45
N SER A 41 -7.59 -11.77 0.77
CA SER A 41 -6.68 -12.41 -0.18
C SER A 41 -6.24 -11.43 -1.26
N THR A 42 -7.17 -10.65 -1.78
CA THR A 42 -6.86 -9.65 -2.79
C THR A 42 -5.98 -8.55 -2.21
N VAL A 43 -6.24 -8.15 -0.97
CA VAL A 43 -5.40 -7.15 -0.30
C VAL A 43 -3.96 -7.66 -0.24
N LYS A 44 -3.77 -8.92 0.14
CA LYS A 44 -2.43 -9.48 0.24
C LYS A 44 -1.72 -9.46 -1.11
N THR A 45 -2.45 -9.75 -2.17
CA THR A 45 -1.88 -9.72 -3.51
C THR A 45 -1.41 -8.30 -3.87
N HIS A 46 -2.25 -7.31 -3.58
CA HIS A 46 -1.87 -5.92 -3.85
C HIS A 46 -0.66 -5.50 -3.01
N ILE A 47 -0.62 -5.90 -1.75
CA ILE A 47 0.49 -5.56 -0.88
C ILE A 47 1.79 -6.18 -1.40
N ASN A 48 1.72 -7.43 -1.85
CA ASN A 48 2.90 -8.09 -2.41
C ASN A 48 3.41 -7.34 -3.63
N ASN A 49 2.50 -6.87 -4.47
CA ASN A 49 2.91 -6.10 -5.65
C ASN A 49 3.56 -4.78 -5.25
N VAL A 50 3.02 -4.13 -4.23
CA VAL A 50 3.60 -2.90 -3.71
C VAL A 50 5.01 -3.16 -3.19
N TYR A 51 5.18 -4.23 -2.43
CA TYR A 51 6.49 -4.59 -1.91
C TYR A 51 7.50 -4.76 -3.04
N LYS A 52 7.10 -5.47 -4.09
CA LYS A 52 8.01 -5.70 -5.21
C LYS A 52 8.37 -4.39 -5.90
N LYS A 53 7.40 -3.52 -6.07
CA LYS A 53 7.64 -2.27 -6.78
C LYS A 53 8.50 -1.31 -5.97
N LEU A 54 8.37 -1.34 -4.66
CA LEU A 54 9.11 -0.43 -3.79
C LEU A 54 10.41 -1.04 -3.27
N GLY A 55 10.63 -2.32 -3.53
CA GLY A 55 11.80 -2.99 -2.99
C GLY A 55 11.75 -3.13 -1.48
N ALA A 56 10.54 -3.30 -0.95
CA ALA A 56 10.33 -3.44 0.49
C ALA A 56 9.92 -4.86 0.83
N SER A 57 10.10 -5.24 2.07
CA SER A 57 9.72 -6.56 2.54
C SER A 57 8.71 -6.53 3.67
N THR A 58 8.54 -5.40 4.32
CA THR A 58 7.64 -5.29 5.47
C THR A 58 6.85 -3.99 5.40
N ARG A 59 5.78 -3.96 6.19
CA ARG A 59 4.96 -2.75 6.28
C ARG A 59 5.74 -1.60 6.88
N ASP A 60 6.63 -1.90 7.83
CA ASP A 60 7.46 -0.86 8.43
C ASP A 60 8.33 -0.18 7.39
N GLU A 61 8.86 -0.93 6.45
CA GLU A 61 9.65 -0.35 5.38
C GLU A 61 8.82 0.58 4.52
N ILE A 62 7.56 0.21 4.28
CA ILE A 62 6.65 1.08 3.54
C ILE A 62 6.45 2.38 4.31
N LYS A 63 6.20 2.28 5.61
CA LYS A 63 5.98 3.47 6.42
C LYS A 63 7.20 4.39 6.41
N GLN A 64 8.37 3.82 6.48
CA GLN A 64 9.59 4.63 6.50
C GLN A 64 9.78 5.39 5.19
N ARG A 65 9.39 4.78 4.08
CA ARG A 65 9.59 5.44 2.80
C ARG A 65 8.73 6.67 2.61
N PHE A 66 7.56 6.69 3.24
CA PHE A 66 6.61 7.76 3.02
C PHE A 66 6.41 8.66 4.23
N GLN A 67 7.26 8.55 5.21
CA GLN A 67 7.17 9.43 6.37
C GLN A 67 8.06 10.63 6.25
#